data_974f300e6e4251170dabf617ad8e498a
#
_entry.id   974f300e6e4251170dabf617ad8e498a
#
_cell.length_a   1.000
_cell.length_b   1.000
_cell.length_c   1.000
_cell.angle_alpha   90.00
_cell.angle_beta   90.00
_cell.angle_gamma   90.00
#
_symmetry.space_group_name_H-M   'P 1'
#
loop_
_entity.id
_entity.type
_entity.pdbx_description
1 polymer ?
#
loop_
_entity_poly.entity_id
_entity_poly.type
_entity_poly.pdbx_seq_one_letter_code
_entity_poly.pdbx_strand_id
1 'polypeptide(L)'
;MDGGAGLSPATLSALIALVRKHTGIAMTERKSVLLERRLRPRMQALEIVSYQAYLDKVERDRAEIPHFIDLVTTNDTLFFRTPQVWDYVEKEFLPQWWREHPGQRLKVWSAAAASGEELYSMAMLCEEFAAAMPGFSYQIHATDISRQILEAARAGKYAGRSVEKIQTTHPDWVKKYFRASGDSGGLQVVDALKKNVELAQHNLLVPLKSGKQFDLVLLRNVLIYFDQEHTETVLRQAALSMAPHAKLIVGESESISGLNTAYQFVRPMIYQIEQADNHANNNNQRG
;
A
#
# COMPACT_ATOMS: atom_id res chain seq x y z
N MET A 1 10.76 39.19 7.02
CA MET A 1 9.61 39.84 6.40
C MET A 1 8.62 38.76 6.04
N ASP A 2 7.65 38.56 6.94
CA ASP A 2 6.65 37.50 6.88
C ASP A 2 5.42 38.07 6.19
N GLY A 3 5.37 37.98 4.88
CA GLY A 3 4.29 38.49 4.04
C GLY A 3 3.71 37.44 3.08
N GLY A 4 3.77 36.18 3.45
CA GLY A 4 3.07 35.13 2.70
C GLY A 4 1.59 35.19 3.02
N ALA A 5 0.75 35.64 2.09
CA ALA A 5 -0.69 35.57 2.22
C ALA A 5 -1.08 34.11 2.55
N GLY A 6 -1.75 33.91 3.72
CA GLY A 6 -2.25 32.61 4.14
C GLY A 6 -3.13 31.96 3.06
N LEU A 7 -3.37 30.69 3.17
CA LEU A 7 -4.21 29.95 2.23
C LEU A 7 -5.67 30.44 2.30
N SER A 8 -6.14 31.09 1.23
CA SER A 8 -7.51 31.60 1.19
C SER A 8 -8.51 30.43 1.16
N PRO A 9 -9.74 30.58 1.69
CA PRO A 9 -10.76 29.52 1.64
C PRO A 9 -11.02 29.02 0.23
N ALA A 10 -11.05 29.90 -0.77
CA ALA A 10 -11.25 29.51 -2.18
C ALA A 10 -10.09 28.66 -2.72
N THR A 11 -8.84 29.10 -2.47
CA THR A 11 -7.65 28.35 -2.89
C THR A 11 -7.54 27.02 -2.14
N LEU A 12 -7.90 26.99 -0.85
CA LEU A 12 -7.94 25.75 -0.07
C LEU A 12 -8.92 24.75 -0.68
N SER A 13 -10.16 25.17 -0.96
CA SER A 13 -11.17 24.31 -1.56
C SER A 13 -10.73 23.77 -2.93
N ALA A 14 -10.09 24.60 -3.77
CA ALA A 14 -9.55 24.18 -5.06
C ALA A 14 -8.39 23.19 -4.92
N LEU A 15 -7.48 23.40 -3.97
CA LEU A 15 -6.39 22.45 -3.67
C LEU A 15 -6.94 21.10 -3.16
N ILE A 16 -7.95 21.11 -2.30
CA ILE A 16 -8.63 19.89 -1.81
C ILE A 16 -9.27 19.14 -2.98
N ALA A 17 -9.95 19.85 -3.89
CA ALA A 17 -10.52 19.25 -5.09
C ALA A 17 -9.43 18.64 -5.99
N LEU A 18 -8.29 19.29 -6.10
CA LEU A 18 -7.14 18.78 -6.87
C LEU A 18 -6.53 17.54 -6.23
N VAL A 19 -6.39 17.50 -4.88
CA VAL A 19 -6.00 16.29 -4.14
C VAL A 19 -6.94 15.14 -4.47
N ARG A 20 -8.26 15.36 -4.31
CA ARG A 20 -9.27 14.33 -4.61
C ARG A 20 -9.20 13.84 -6.06
N LYS A 21 -9.08 14.77 -7.01
CA LYS A 21 -8.98 14.46 -8.46
C LYS A 21 -7.82 13.53 -8.79
N HIS A 22 -6.65 13.78 -8.22
CA HIS A 22 -5.44 13.03 -8.57
C HIS A 22 -5.21 11.78 -7.72
N THR A 23 -5.69 11.76 -6.48
CA THR A 23 -5.40 10.68 -5.52
C THR A 23 -6.64 9.93 -5.01
N GLY A 24 -7.83 10.52 -5.12
CA GLY A 24 -9.04 10.03 -4.49
C GLY A 24 -9.12 10.34 -2.98
N ILE A 25 -8.07 10.89 -2.37
CA ILE A 25 -8.02 11.18 -0.94
C ILE A 25 -9.10 12.20 -0.57
N ALA A 26 -9.95 11.83 0.39
CA ALA A 26 -10.96 12.70 0.99
C ALA A 26 -10.31 13.60 2.06
N MET A 27 -9.90 14.79 1.63
CA MET A 27 -9.34 15.80 2.54
C MET A 27 -10.42 16.79 2.94
N THR A 28 -10.45 17.17 4.21
CA THR A 28 -11.36 18.21 4.73
C THR A 28 -10.60 19.50 4.99
N GLU A 29 -11.32 20.64 5.05
CA GLU A 29 -10.75 21.96 5.35
C GLU A 29 -10.00 22.01 6.70
N ARG A 30 -10.38 21.16 7.66
CA ARG A 30 -9.67 21.01 8.94
C ARG A 30 -8.20 20.62 8.79
N LYS A 31 -7.82 20.11 7.62
CA LYS A 31 -6.42 19.75 7.30
C LYS A 31 -5.64 20.86 6.58
N SER A 32 -6.18 22.10 6.52
CA SER A 32 -5.53 23.24 5.87
C SER A 32 -4.10 23.47 6.34
N VAL A 33 -3.86 23.51 7.65
CA VAL A 33 -2.53 23.71 8.24
C VAL A 33 -1.54 22.60 7.82
N LEU A 34 -2.03 21.35 7.71
CA LEU A 34 -1.21 20.24 7.22
C LEU A 34 -0.84 20.43 5.76
N LEU A 35 -1.81 20.83 4.94
CA LEU A 35 -1.60 21.07 3.51
C LEU A 35 -0.60 22.22 3.30
N GLU A 36 -0.79 23.35 3.98
CA GLU A 36 0.15 24.48 3.95
C GLU A 36 1.58 24.04 4.29
N ARG A 37 1.74 23.34 5.41
CA ARG A 37 3.06 22.86 5.85
C ARG A 37 3.72 21.94 4.81
N ARG A 38 2.93 21.11 4.13
CA ARG A 38 3.44 20.17 3.13
C ARG A 38 3.80 20.84 1.81
N LEU A 39 3.04 21.86 1.39
CA LEU A 39 3.29 22.57 0.13
C LEU A 39 4.41 23.59 0.23
N ARG A 40 4.58 24.22 1.38
CA ARG A 40 5.53 25.34 1.59
C ARG A 40 6.97 25.04 1.13
N PRO A 41 7.60 23.89 1.45
CA PRO A 41 8.97 23.60 1.00
C PRO A 41 9.09 23.55 -0.53
N ARG A 42 8.08 23.01 -1.22
CA ARG A 42 8.06 22.94 -2.67
C ARG A 42 7.87 24.30 -3.30
N MET A 43 6.95 25.10 -2.76
CA MET A 43 6.73 26.47 -3.20
C MET A 43 8.02 27.31 -3.07
N GLN A 44 8.74 27.15 -1.95
CA GLN A 44 10.03 27.82 -1.75
C GLN A 44 11.06 27.37 -2.79
N ALA A 45 11.19 26.08 -3.05
CA ALA A 45 12.11 25.55 -4.06
C ALA A 45 11.78 26.00 -5.49
N LEU A 46 10.54 26.40 -5.75
CA LEU A 46 10.07 26.92 -7.03
C LEU A 46 10.00 28.47 -7.06
N GLU A 47 10.39 29.13 -5.98
CA GLU A 47 10.29 30.58 -5.81
C GLU A 47 8.85 31.13 -5.96
N ILE A 48 7.85 30.28 -5.64
CA ILE A 48 6.43 30.63 -5.69
C ILE A 48 5.99 31.17 -4.33
N VAL A 49 5.47 32.40 -4.31
CA VAL A 49 5.13 33.13 -3.08
C VAL A 49 3.67 32.98 -2.64
N SER A 50 2.77 32.53 -3.49
CA SER A 50 1.35 32.36 -3.15
C SER A 50 0.82 30.97 -3.48
N TYR A 51 -0.10 30.48 -2.65
CA TYR A 51 -0.76 29.18 -2.87
C TYR A 51 -1.60 29.17 -4.15
N GLN A 52 -2.18 30.30 -4.55
CA GLN A 52 -2.91 30.41 -5.82
C GLN A 52 -1.96 30.19 -7.01
N ALA A 53 -0.79 30.79 -7.02
CA ALA A 53 0.19 30.59 -8.09
C ALA A 53 0.70 29.14 -8.13
N TYR A 54 0.81 28.48 -6.97
CA TYR A 54 1.15 27.05 -6.93
C TYR A 54 0.03 26.16 -7.46
N LEU A 55 -1.23 26.43 -7.09
CA LEU A 55 -2.40 25.76 -7.66
C LEU A 55 -2.41 25.87 -9.19
N ASP A 56 -2.27 27.09 -9.71
CA ASP A 56 -2.22 27.37 -11.16
C ASP A 56 -1.10 26.59 -11.85
N LYS A 57 0.07 26.47 -11.18
CA LYS A 57 1.18 25.68 -11.69
C LYS A 57 0.83 24.19 -11.80
N VAL A 58 0.26 23.58 -10.74
CA VAL A 58 -0.12 22.16 -10.76
C VAL A 58 -1.17 21.87 -11.83
N GLU A 59 -2.10 22.80 -12.05
CA GLU A 59 -3.14 22.64 -13.09
C GLU A 59 -2.60 22.72 -14.52
N ARG A 60 -1.59 23.55 -14.75
CA ARG A 60 -1.03 23.80 -16.10
C ARG A 60 0.16 22.92 -16.44
N ASP A 61 0.94 22.52 -15.44
CA ASP A 61 2.18 21.78 -15.62
C ASP A 61 2.04 20.32 -15.17
N ARG A 62 1.87 19.43 -16.15
CA ARG A 62 1.75 17.98 -15.86
C ARG A 62 2.97 17.40 -15.16
N ALA A 63 4.15 18.02 -15.28
CA ALA A 63 5.36 17.57 -14.60
C ALA A 63 5.32 17.85 -13.10
N GLU A 64 4.50 18.81 -12.64
CA GLU A 64 4.35 19.13 -11.23
C GLU A 64 3.38 18.17 -10.50
N ILE A 65 2.47 17.50 -11.22
CA ILE A 65 1.47 16.60 -10.61
C ILE A 65 2.11 15.51 -9.75
N PRO A 66 3.16 14.77 -10.18
CA PRO A 66 3.83 13.79 -9.31
C PRO A 66 4.38 14.39 -8.02
N HIS A 67 4.99 15.56 -8.08
CA HIS A 67 5.49 16.26 -6.90
C HIS A 67 4.35 16.66 -5.95
N PHE A 68 3.25 17.15 -6.49
CA PHE A 68 2.06 17.46 -5.70
C PHE A 68 1.50 16.22 -4.99
N ILE A 69 1.41 15.08 -5.69
CA ILE A 69 0.97 13.80 -5.11
C ILE A 69 1.91 13.38 -3.96
N ASP A 70 3.22 13.44 -4.17
CA ASP A 70 4.21 13.10 -3.14
C ASP A 70 4.04 13.95 -1.87
N LEU A 71 3.67 15.22 -2.01
CA LEU A 71 3.48 16.13 -0.88
C LEU A 71 2.18 15.86 -0.10
N VAL A 72 1.11 15.46 -0.76
CA VAL A 72 -0.22 15.34 -0.13
C VAL A 72 -0.50 13.95 0.44
N THR A 73 0.27 12.93 0.05
CA THR A 73 0.15 11.57 0.56
C THR A 73 0.72 11.42 1.98
N THR A 74 0.25 10.41 2.70
CA THR A 74 0.74 10.07 4.03
C THR A 74 1.22 8.62 4.02
N ASN A 75 2.49 8.41 4.39
CA ASN A 75 3.19 7.14 4.17
C ASN A 75 3.72 6.55 5.49
N ASP A 76 2.91 6.63 6.59
CA ASP A 76 3.30 6.08 7.89
C ASP A 76 3.15 4.55 7.89
N THR A 77 4.26 3.86 8.08
CA THR A 77 4.32 2.40 8.10
C THR A 77 5.41 1.90 9.05
N LEU A 78 5.35 0.64 9.44
CA LEU A 78 6.33 -0.03 10.31
C LEU A 78 6.46 -1.49 9.92
N PHE A 79 7.61 -2.09 10.18
CA PHE A 79 7.80 -3.53 10.08
C PHE A 79 6.82 -4.28 10.99
N PHE A 80 6.19 -5.33 10.46
CA PHE A 80 5.26 -6.19 11.20
C PHE A 80 4.16 -5.41 11.94
N ARG A 81 3.65 -4.33 11.30
CA ARG A 81 2.51 -3.57 11.82
C ARG A 81 1.29 -4.48 11.93
N THR A 82 0.58 -4.45 13.09
CA THR A 82 -0.54 -5.32 13.43
C THR A 82 -0.11 -6.81 13.45
N PRO A 83 0.53 -7.27 14.54
CA PRO A 83 1.14 -8.62 14.61
C PRO A 83 0.20 -9.76 14.24
N GLN A 84 -1.10 -9.64 14.55
CA GLN A 84 -2.11 -10.68 14.27
C GLN A 84 -2.23 -11.01 12.78
N VAL A 85 -1.99 -10.04 11.90
CA VAL A 85 -1.97 -10.24 10.44
C VAL A 85 -0.81 -11.15 10.05
N TRP A 86 0.36 -10.88 10.60
CA TRP A 86 1.58 -11.64 10.29
C TRP A 86 1.55 -13.04 10.88
N ASP A 87 0.98 -13.20 12.10
CA ASP A 87 0.69 -14.50 12.70
C ASP A 87 -0.21 -15.35 11.78
N TYR A 88 -1.27 -14.75 11.22
CA TYR A 88 -2.14 -15.44 10.27
C TYR A 88 -1.40 -15.82 8.99
N VAL A 89 -0.63 -14.89 8.42
CA VAL A 89 0.12 -15.16 7.18
C VAL A 89 1.10 -16.32 7.38
N GLU A 90 1.86 -16.30 8.47
CA GLU A 90 2.89 -17.29 8.78
C GLU A 90 2.30 -18.66 9.11
N LYS A 91 1.32 -18.69 10.04
CA LYS A 91 0.86 -19.95 10.66
C LYS A 91 -0.30 -20.61 9.90
N GLU A 92 -1.06 -19.84 9.13
CA GLU A 92 -2.25 -20.36 8.47
C GLU A 92 -2.18 -20.19 6.95
N PHE A 93 -2.02 -18.95 6.44
CA PHE A 93 -2.11 -18.68 5.02
C PHE A 93 -1.02 -19.39 4.19
N LEU A 94 0.25 -19.19 4.52
CA LEU A 94 1.37 -19.79 3.78
C LEU A 94 1.32 -21.32 3.76
N PRO A 95 1.12 -22.02 4.93
CA PRO A 95 0.99 -23.46 4.94
C PRO A 95 -0.23 -23.99 4.17
N GLN A 96 -1.37 -23.31 4.25
CA GLN A 96 -2.58 -23.70 3.52
C GLN A 96 -2.36 -23.51 2.03
N TRP A 97 -1.91 -22.33 1.60
CA TRP A 97 -1.68 -22.01 0.20
C TRP A 97 -0.72 -23.01 -0.46
N TRP A 98 0.40 -23.33 0.22
CA TRP A 98 1.40 -24.28 -0.27
C TRP A 98 0.83 -25.69 -0.51
N ARG A 99 -0.04 -26.17 0.38
CA ARG A 99 -0.69 -27.48 0.23
C ARG A 99 -1.70 -27.51 -0.92
N GLU A 100 -2.41 -26.41 -1.13
CA GLU A 100 -3.47 -26.29 -2.13
C GLU A 100 -2.93 -25.98 -3.53
N HIS A 101 -1.70 -25.45 -3.64
CA HIS A 101 -1.10 -25.01 -4.90
C HIS A 101 0.30 -25.59 -5.13
N PRO A 102 0.45 -26.95 -5.17
CA PRO A 102 1.76 -27.57 -5.31
C PRO A 102 2.44 -27.17 -6.61
N GLY A 103 3.73 -26.79 -6.51
CA GLY A 103 4.52 -26.39 -7.65
C GLY A 103 4.21 -25.00 -8.23
N GLN A 104 3.25 -24.29 -7.68
CA GLN A 104 2.95 -22.92 -8.09
C GLN A 104 3.80 -21.91 -7.33
N ARG A 105 3.93 -20.70 -7.92
CA ARG A 105 4.62 -19.57 -7.33
C ARG A 105 3.61 -18.64 -6.66
N LEU A 106 3.74 -18.42 -5.35
CA LEU A 106 2.90 -17.47 -4.60
C LEU A 106 3.08 -16.05 -5.14
N LYS A 107 1.99 -15.40 -5.45
CA LYS A 107 1.97 -14.00 -5.91
C LYS A 107 1.27 -13.13 -4.90
N VAL A 108 2.01 -12.17 -4.34
CA VAL A 108 1.51 -11.22 -3.35
C VAL A 108 1.49 -9.82 -3.93
N TRP A 109 0.45 -9.05 -3.64
CA TRP A 109 0.39 -7.64 -3.95
C TRP A 109 0.30 -6.80 -2.66
N SER A 110 1.32 -5.98 -2.40
CA SER A 110 1.27 -4.90 -1.41
C SER A 110 0.82 -3.63 -2.15
N ALA A 111 -0.45 -3.26 -1.96
CA ALA A 111 -1.15 -2.33 -2.84
C ALA A 111 -0.93 -0.85 -2.50
N ALA A 112 -0.45 -0.54 -1.28
CA ALA A 112 0.00 0.78 -0.84
C ALA A 112 1.25 0.60 0.01
N ALA A 113 2.36 0.30 -0.66
CA ALA A 113 3.57 -0.23 -0.04
C ALA A 113 4.35 0.80 0.82
N ALA A 114 4.05 2.09 0.65
CA ALA A 114 4.76 3.20 1.31
C ALA A 114 6.30 3.05 1.17
N SER A 115 7.05 3.21 2.26
CA SER A 115 8.52 3.04 2.29
C SER A 115 8.99 1.59 2.31
N GLY A 116 8.09 0.61 2.23
CA GLY A 116 8.42 -0.79 1.99
C GLY A 116 8.50 -1.69 3.21
N GLU A 117 8.22 -1.21 4.43
CA GLU A 117 8.24 -2.04 5.62
C GLU A 117 7.28 -3.23 5.54
N GLU A 118 6.08 -3.03 4.96
CA GLU A 118 5.11 -4.10 4.75
C GLU A 118 5.59 -5.14 3.75
N LEU A 119 6.03 -4.70 2.57
CA LEU A 119 6.52 -5.61 1.54
C LEU A 119 7.72 -6.43 2.01
N TYR A 120 8.66 -5.83 2.77
CA TYR A 120 9.81 -6.56 3.29
C TYR A 120 9.46 -7.44 4.49
N SER A 121 8.45 -7.08 5.29
CA SER A 121 7.91 -8.00 6.30
C SER A 121 7.36 -9.27 5.64
N MET A 122 6.59 -9.11 4.55
CA MET A 122 6.09 -10.24 3.76
C MET A 122 7.22 -11.05 3.12
N ALA A 123 8.23 -10.36 2.56
CA ALA A 123 9.38 -11.03 1.94
C ALA A 123 10.18 -11.87 2.95
N MET A 124 10.41 -11.35 4.15
CA MET A 124 11.07 -12.10 5.23
C MET A 124 10.30 -13.36 5.62
N LEU A 125 8.97 -13.27 5.79
CA LEU A 125 8.13 -14.46 6.05
C LEU A 125 8.23 -15.49 4.93
N CYS A 126 8.20 -15.04 3.68
CA CYS A 126 8.34 -15.94 2.53
C CYS A 126 9.71 -16.62 2.48
N GLU A 127 10.80 -15.92 2.83
CA GLU A 127 12.14 -16.50 2.89
C GLU A 127 12.26 -17.52 4.03
N GLU A 128 11.69 -17.25 5.21
CA GLU A 128 11.67 -18.24 6.31
C GLU A 128 10.85 -19.48 5.90
N PHE A 129 9.71 -19.27 5.26
CA PHE A 129 8.88 -20.38 4.78
C PHE A 129 9.59 -21.18 3.68
N ALA A 130 10.28 -20.53 2.75
CA ALA A 130 11.07 -21.19 1.71
C ALA A 130 12.23 -22.03 2.28
N ALA A 131 12.86 -21.54 3.35
CA ALA A 131 13.91 -22.29 4.04
C ALA A 131 13.38 -23.57 4.70
N ALA A 132 12.12 -23.57 5.16
CA ALA A 132 11.47 -24.72 5.78
C ALA A 132 10.78 -25.65 4.76
N MET A 133 10.36 -25.14 3.60
CA MET A 133 9.56 -25.84 2.60
C MET A 133 10.27 -25.84 1.23
N PRO A 134 11.13 -26.86 0.95
CA PRO A 134 11.81 -26.97 -0.33
C PRO A 134 10.86 -26.94 -1.53
N GLY A 135 11.20 -26.13 -2.53
CA GLY A 135 10.39 -25.93 -3.74
C GLY A 135 9.38 -24.77 -3.63
N PHE A 136 9.13 -24.20 -2.45
CA PHE A 136 8.34 -22.98 -2.35
C PHE A 136 9.02 -21.80 -3.03
N SER A 137 8.24 -21.02 -3.78
CA SER A 137 8.73 -19.82 -4.44
C SER A 137 7.64 -18.73 -4.39
N TYR A 138 8.07 -17.49 -4.42
CA TYR A 138 7.16 -16.35 -4.31
C TYR A 138 7.58 -15.17 -5.18
N GLN A 139 6.67 -14.25 -5.39
CA GLN A 139 6.91 -12.93 -5.96
C GLN A 139 6.00 -11.91 -5.27
N ILE A 140 6.56 -10.78 -4.89
CA ILE A 140 5.82 -9.65 -4.34
C ILE A 140 5.79 -8.53 -5.37
N HIS A 141 4.60 -8.09 -5.74
CA HIS A 141 4.37 -6.86 -6.48
C HIS A 141 3.96 -5.78 -5.48
N ALA A 142 4.71 -4.69 -5.42
CA ALA A 142 4.47 -3.63 -4.47
C ALA A 142 4.22 -2.33 -5.22
N THR A 143 3.12 -1.65 -4.89
CA THR A 143 2.73 -0.43 -5.59
C THR A 143 2.44 0.70 -4.61
N ASP A 144 2.67 1.92 -5.06
CA ASP A 144 2.25 3.14 -4.38
C ASP A 144 1.97 4.24 -5.41
N ILE A 145 1.19 5.24 -5.05
CA ILE A 145 0.92 6.38 -5.91
C ILE A 145 2.09 7.37 -5.91
N SER A 146 2.85 7.45 -4.81
CA SER A 146 4.00 8.32 -4.63
C SER A 146 5.27 7.69 -5.22
N ARG A 147 5.90 8.38 -6.16
CA ARG A 147 7.18 7.95 -6.73
C ARG A 147 8.32 8.06 -5.72
N GLN A 148 8.32 9.13 -4.97
CA GLN A 148 9.36 9.39 -3.98
C GLN A 148 9.42 8.28 -2.93
N ILE A 149 8.25 7.81 -2.45
CA ILE A 149 8.22 6.76 -1.44
C ILE A 149 8.62 5.39 -2.00
N LEU A 150 8.32 5.12 -3.28
CA LEU A 150 8.78 3.90 -3.94
C LEU A 150 10.31 3.88 -4.12
N GLU A 151 10.95 5.03 -4.34
CA GLU A 151 12.42 5.10 -4.35
C GLU A 151 13.00 4.81 -2.96
N ALA A 152 12.36 5.28 -1.89
CA ALA A 152 12.74 4.93 -0.52
C ALA A 152 12.59 3.42 -0.27
N ALA A 153 11.48 2.82 -0.70
CA ALA A 153 11.26 1.38 -0.64
C ALA A 153 12.33 0.61 -1.43
N ARG A 154 12.67 1.07 -2.64
CA ARG A 154 13.73 0.46 -3.47
C ARG A 154 15.10 0.55 -2.80
N ALA A 155 15.44 1.68 -2.20
CA ALA A 155 16.66 1.84 -1.43
C ALA A 155 16.69 0.87 -0.24
N GLY A 156 15.56 0.66 0.42
CA GLY A 156 15.40 -0.22 1.58
C GLY A 156 16.25 0.19 2.76
N LYS A 157 16.40 1.50 2.98
CA LYS A 157 17.17 2.10 4.08
C LYS A 157 16.21 2.62 5.14
N TYR A 158 16.42 2.21 6.37
CA TYR A 158 15.53 2.51 7.48
C TYR A 158 16.29 3.07 8.69
N ALA A 159 15.62 3.91 9.47
CA ALA A 159 16.14 4.50 10.71
C ALA A 159 14.99 4.72 11.72
N GLY A 160 15.34 5.10 12.96
CA GLY A 160 14.39 5.45 14.01
C GLY A 160 13.38 4.34 14.30
N ARG A 161 12.08 4.68 14.38
CA ARG A 161 10.99 3.77 14.81
C ARG A 161 10.93 2.44 14.04
N SER A 162 11.18 2.45 12.72
CA SER A 162 11.15 1.23 11.91
C SER A 162 12.27 0.28 12.31
N VAL A 163 13.48 0.81 12.57
CA VAL A 163 14.62 0.02 13.07
C VAL A 163 14.37 -0.50 14.49
N GLU A 164 13.95 0.37 15.40
CA GLU A 164 13.59 -0.01 16.77
C GLU A 164 12.54 -1.12 16.80
N LYS A 165 11.52 -1.01 15.94
CA LYS A 165 10.45 -2.00 15.84
C LYS A 165 10.99 -3.37 15.45
N ILE A 166 11.76 -3.46 14.34
CA ILE A 166 12.26 -4.75 13.85
C ILE A 166 13.30 -5.36 14.81
N GLN A 167 14.16 -4.53 15.41
CA GLN A 167 15.13 -4.98 16.40
C GLN A 167 14.48 -5.59 17.64
N THR A 168 13.36 -5.01 18.08
CA THR A 168 12.62 -5.50 19.26
C THR A 168 11.83 -6.76 18.95
N THR A 169 11.18 -6.83 17.78
CA THR A 169 10.26 -7.93 17.46
C THR A 169 10.94 -9.13 16.81
N HIS A 170 11.99 -8.92 16.02
CA HIS A 170 12.67 -9.96 15.24
C HIS A 170 14.20 -9.75 15.22
N PRO A 171 14.88 -9.78 16.39
CA PRO A 171 16.30 -9.45 16.48
C PRO A 171 17.21 -10.37 15.65
N ASP A 172 16.85 -11.64 15.48
CA ASP A 172 17.64 -12.58 14.66
C ASP A 172 17.44 -12.34 13.16
N TRP A 173 16.28 -11.88 12.76
CA TRP A 173 16.03 -11.51 11.35
C TRP A 173 16.76 -10.22 10.98
N VAL A 174 17.02 -9.34 11.93
CA VAL A 174 17.89 -8.18 11.70
C VAL A 174 19.28 -8.62 11.23
N LYS A 175 19.87 -9.61 11.89
CA LYS A 175 21.18 -10.16 11.51
C LYS A 175 21.15 -10.84 10.13
N LYS A 176 20.04 -11.48 9.78
CA LYS A 176 19.87 -12.24 8.54
C LYS A 176 19.53 -11.36 7.32
N TYR A 177 18.65 -10.40 7.52
CA TYR A 177 18.03 -9.64 6.41
C TYR A 177 18.45 -8.18 6.30
N PHE A 178 19.28 -7.71 7.23
CA PHE A 178 19.75 -6.33 7.20
C PHE A 178 21.26 -6.25 7.35
N ARG A 179 21.82 -5.14 6.88
CA ARG A 179 23.18 -4.68 7.14
C ARG A 179 23.13 -3.27 7.71
N ALA A 180 24.16 -2.89 8.48
CA ALA A 180 24.28 -1.53 8.97
C ALA A 180 24.34 -0.53 7.80
N SER A 181 23.68 0.60 7.95
CA SER A 181 23.62 1.67 6.94
C SER A 181 23.78 3.03 7.61
N GLY A 182 24.88 3.71 7.30
CA GLY A 182 25.22 5.01 7.87
C GLY A 182 25.75 4.94 9.32
N ASP A 183 26.16 6.09 9.83
CA ASP A 183 26.83 6.22 11.14
C ASP A 183 25.86 6.29 12.34
N SER A 184 24.56 6.40 12.08
CA SER A 184 23.52 6.66 13.10
C SER A 184 22.64 5.44 13.44
N GLY A 185 23.15 4.21 13.25
CA GLY A 185 22.41 3.00 13.59
C GLY A 185 21.30 2.64 12.61
N GLY A 186 21.32 3.18 11.40
CA GLY A 186 20.42 2.81 10.33
C GLY A 186 20.64 1.36 9.85
N LEU A 187 19.59 0.78 9.25
CA LEU A 187 19.61 -0.55 8.67
C LEU A 187 19.25 -0.47 7.17
N GLN A 188 19.89 -1.32 6.38
CA GLN A 188 19.52 -1.52 4.97
C GLN A 188 19.21 -2.99 4.71
N VAL A 189 18.09 -3.23 4.04
CA VAL A 189 17.68 -4.57 3.59
C VAL A 189 18.72 -5.13 2.62
N VAL A 190 19.07 -6.42 2.79
CA VAL A 190 20.01 -7.11 1.90
C VAL A 190 19.42 -7.29 0.51
N ASP A 191 20.29 -7.29 -0.52
CA ASP A 191 19.84 -7.38 -1.92
C ASP A 191 19.16 -8.71 -2.23
N ALA A 192 19.50 -9.78 -1.49
CA ALA A 192 18.84 -11.07 -1.63
C ALA A 192 17.32 -10.99 -1.40
N LEU A 193 16.87 -10.21 -0.42
CA LEU A 193 15.46 -10.04 -0.12
C LEU A 193 14.70 -9.24 -1.20
N LYS A 194 15.42 -8.44 -1.98
CA LYS A 194 14.85 -7.61 -3.06
C LYS A 194 14.61 -8.39 -4.36
N LYS A 195 15.22 -9.56 -4.55
CA LYS A 195 15.18 -10.32 -5.81
C LYS A 195 13.76 -10.69 -6.26
N ASN A 196 12.89 -10.99 -5.32
CA ASN A 196 11.51 -11.39 -5.57
C ASN A 196 10.51 -10.24 -5.41
N VAL A 197 10.99 -8.99 -5.39
CA VAL A 197 10.16 -7.78 -5.23
C VAL A 197 10.18 -6.96 -6.51
N GLU A 198 9.00 -6.59 -6.98
CA GLU A 198 8.79 -5.68 -8.10
C GLU A 198 8.06 -4.43 -7.61
N LEU A 199 8.65 -3.25 -7.82
CA LEU A 199 8.08 -1.96 -7.39
C LEU A 199 7.56 -1.20 -8.60
N ALA A 200 6.30 -0.76 -8.56
CA ALA A 200 5.66 0.00 -9.63
C ALA A 200 4.78 1.13 -9.09
N GLN A 201 4.75 2.27 -9.80
CA GLN A 201 3.80 3.32 -9.48
C GLN A 201 2.39 2.91 -9.92
N HIS A 202 1.41 3.09 -9.02
CA HIS A 202 0.02 2.76 -9.30
C HIS A 202 -0.94 3.63 -8.49
N ASN A 203 -2.04 4.03 -9.12
CA ASN A 203 -3.18 4.66 -8.46
C ASN A 203 -4.27 3.61 -8.26
N LEU A 204 -4.66 3.35 -7.03
CA LEU A 204 -5.66 2.33 -6.67
C LEU A 204 -7.05 2.56 -7.29
N LEU A 205 -7.35 3.76 -7.77
CA LEU A 205 -8.63 4.09 -8.43
C LEU A 205 -8.74 3.54 -9.85
N VAL A 206 -7.65 3.02 -10.43
CA VAL A 206 -7.65 2.46 -11.78
C VAL A 206 -7.21 1.00 -11.77
N PRO A 207 -7.57 0.19 -12.79
CA PRO A 207 -7.15 -1.20 -12.88
C PRO A 207 -5.62 -1.33 -12.90
N LEU A 208 -5.10 -2.32 -12.17
CA LEU A 208 -3.68 -2.65 -12.23
C LEU A 208 -3.34 -3.31 -13.57
N LYS A 209 -2.53 -2.65 -14.38
CA LYS A 209 -2.13 -3.10 -15.72
C LYS A 209 -1.02 -4.16 -15.69
N SER A 210 -1.12 -5.15 -14.82
CA SER A 210 -0.08 -6.17 -14.69
C SER A 210 -0.38 -7.47 -15.46
N GLY A 211 -1.65 -7.73 -15.77
CA GLY A 211 -2.12 -9.04 -16.25
C GLY A 211 -1.89 -10.18 -15.25
N LYS A 212 -1.44 -9.86 -14.02
CA LYS A 212 -1.17 -10.81 -12.94
C LYS A 212 -2.42 -11.01 -12.11
N GLN A 213 -2.63 -12.24 -11.65
CA GLN A 213 -3.57 -12.53 -10.58
C GLN A 213 -2.79 -12.88 -9.31
N PHE A 214 -3.18 -12.27 -8.20
CA PHE A 214 -2.51 -12.39 -6.90
C PHE A 214 -3.27 -13.33 -5.98
N ASP A 215 -2.55 -14.12 -5.20
CA ASP A 215 -3.07 -15.05 -4.20
C ASP A 215 -3.32 -14.36 -2.86
N LEU A 216 -2.58 -13.28 -2.59
CA LEU A 216 -2.71 -12.45 -1.41
C LEU A 216 -2.60 -10.97 -1.78
N VAL A 217 -3.55 -10.17 -1.35
CA VAL A 217 -3.52 -8.71 -1.49
C VAL A 217 -3.49 -8.06 -0.12
N LEU A 218 -2.44 -7.28 0.13
CA LEU A 218 -2.30 -6.44 1.31
C LEU A 218 -2.73 -5.01 0.92
N LEU A 219 -3.93 -4.61 1.34
CA LEU A 219 -4.50 -3.28 1.10
C LEU A 219 -4.77 -2.64 2.46
N ARG A 220 -3.69 -2.27 3.15
CA ARG A 220 -3.72 -1.93 4.55
C ARG A 220 -3.40 -0.47 4.83
N ASN A 221 -4.19 0.13 5.72
CA ASN A 221 -4.00 1.50 6.22
C ASN A 221 -4.01 2.57 5.11
N VAL A 222 -4.79 2.35 4.07
CA VAL A 222 -4.95 3.26 2.94
C VAL A 222 -6.43 3.59 2.69
N LEU A 223 -7.37 2.68 2.95
CA LEU A 223 -8.80 2.91 2.77
C LEU A 223 -9.32 4.03 3.67
N ILE A 224 -8.69 4.25 4.82
CA ILE A 224 -8.98 5.35 5.76
C ILE A 224 -8.85 6.75 5.15
N TYR A 225 -8.24 6.87 4.00
CA TYR A 225 -8.06 8.14 3.29
C TYR A 225 -9.15 8.41 2.25
N PHE A 226 -9.98 7.42 1.91
CA PHE A 226 -11.01 7.52 0.91
C PHE A 226 -12.39 7.73 1.55
N ASP A 227 -13.29 8.34 0.80
CA ASP A 227 -14.72 8.26 1.09
C ASP A 227 -15.28 6.89 0.65
N GLN A 228 -16.55 6.64 0.93
CA GLN A 228 -17.18 5.37 0.61
C GLN A 228 -17.12 5.04 -0.89
N GLU A 229 -17.42 5.99 -1.75
CA GLU A 229 -17.43 5.80 -3.21
C GLU A 229 -16.06 5.38 -3.75
N HIS A 230 -15.00 6.08 -3.32
CA HIS A 230 -13.64 5.72 -3.70
C HIS A 230 -13.18 4.41 -3.07
N THR A 231 -13.58 4.14 -1.83
CA THR A 231 -13.30 2.85 -1.17
C THR A 231 -13.89 1.68 -1.95
N GLU A 232 -15.17 1.75 -2.34
CA GLU A 232 -15.81 0.72 -3.16
C GLU A 232 -15.15 0.59 -4.54
N THR A 233 -14.71 1.71 -5.12
CA THR A 233 -13.96 1.70 -6.36
C THR A 233 -12.61 1.00 -6.21
N VAL A 234 -11.81 1.35 -5.19
CA VAL A 234 -10.52 0.70 -4.90
C VAL A 234 -10.69 -0.81 -4.70
N LEU A 235 -11.68 -1.22 -3.91
CA LEU A 235 -11.97 -2.63 -3.65
C LEU A 235 -12.37 -3.38 -4.93
N ARG A 236 -13.19 -2.77 -5.78
CA ARG A 236 -13.55 -3.34 -7.09
C ARG A 236 -12.33 -3.47 -8.00
N GLN A 237 -11.43 -2.47 -8.06
CA GLN A 237 -10.21 -2.55 -8.86
C GLN A 237 -9.26 -3.63 -8.33
N ALA A 238 -9.13 -3.75 -7.00
CA ALA A 238 -8.32 -4.80 -6.39
C ALA A 238 -8.84 -6.20 -6.74
N ALA A 239 -10.15 -6.41 -6.69
CA ALA A 239 -10.79 -7.70 -7.02
C ALA A 239 -10.43 -8.19 -8.44
N LEU A 240 -10.32 -7.27 -9.42
CA LEU A 240 -9.94 -7.62 -10.80
C LEU A 240 -8.54 -8.24 -10.93
N SER A 241 -7.68 -8.03 -9.94
CA SER A 241 -6.31 -8.54 -9.90
C SER A 241 -6.13 -9.71 -8.93
N MET A 242 -7.20 -10.22 -8.33
CA MET A 242 -7.16 -11.33 -7.37
C MET A 242 -7.54 -12.66 -8.04
N ALA A 243 -6.81 -13.71 -7.68
CA ALA A 243 -7.20 -15.08 -8.02
C ALA A 243 -8.50 -15.47 -7.27
N PRO A 244 -9.30 -16.42 -7.78
CA PRO A 244 -10.57 -16.81 -7.14
C PRO A 244 -10.43 -17.27 -5.68
N HIS A 245 -9.29 -17.86 -5.31
CA HIS A 245 -8.98 -18.34 -3.95
C HIS A 245 -8.30 -17.28 -3.07
N ALA A 246 -7.98 -16.12 -3.64
CA ALA A 246 -7.15 -15.12 -3.00
C ALA A 246 -7.76 -14.55 -1.72
N LYS A 247 -6.88 -14.12 -0.81
CA LYS A 247 -7.26 -13.37 0.38
C LYS A 247 -6.90 -11.89 0.22
N LEU A 248 -7.81 -11.04 0.70
CA LEU A 248 -7.59 -9.61 0.90
C LEU A 248 -7.36 -9.37 2.39
N ILE A 249 -6.29 -8.68 2.73
CA ILE A 249 -6.04 -8.22 4.10
C ILE A 249 -6.08 -6.70 4.13
N VAL A 250 -6.91 -6.14 5.01
CA VAL A 250 -7.04 -4.70 5.26
C VAL A 250 -6.44 -4.30 6.62
N GLY A 251 -6.36 -3.00 6.91
CA GLY A 251 -5.86 -2.51 8.21
C GLY A 251 -6.86 -2.72 9.34
N GLU A 252 -6.38 -2.67 10.57
CA GLU A 252 -7.17 -2.95 11.80
C GLU A 252 -8.34 -1.96 12.03
N SER A 253 -8.21 -0.73 11.54
CA SER A 253 -9.27 0.30 11.60
C SER A 253 -10.11 0.37 10.32
N GLU A 254 -9.91 -0.57 9.39
CA GLU A 254 -10.57 -0.60 8.09
C GLU A 254 -11.56 -1.77 8.04
N SER A 255 -12.86 -1.45 8.07
CA SER A 255 -13.92 -2.43 7.84
C SER A 255 -14.55 -2.18 6.47
N ILE A 256 -14.67 -3.24 5.69
CA ILE A 256 -15.38 -3.19 4.39
C ILE A 256 -16.76 -3.86 4.48
N SER A 257 -17.17 -4.26 5.68
CA SER A 257 -18.51 -4.78 5.94
C SER A 257 -19.56 -3.70 5.72
N GLY A 258 -20.61 -4.00 4.98
CA GLY A 258 -21.67 -3.06 4.64
C GLY A 258 -21.39 -2.17 3.42
N LEU A 259 -20.23 -2.27 2.80
CA LEU A 259 -19.93 -1.67 1.51
C LEU A 259 -20.45 -2.54 0.37
N ASN A 260 -20.77 -1.92 -0.77
CA ASN A 260 -21.16 -2.65 -1.98
C ASN A 260 -19.93 -3.24 -2.67
N THR A 261 -19.53 -4.43 -2.28
CA THR A 261 -18.34 -5.12 -2.78
C THR A 261 -18.59 -6.62 -2.97
N ALA A 262 -17.74 -7.25 -3.78
CA ALA A 262 -17.74 -8.69 -4.00
C ALA A 262 -16.94 -9.47 -2.93
N TYR A 263 -16.70 -8.88 -1.76
CA TYR A 263 -15.89 -9.50 -0.72
C TYR A 263 -16.75 -10.10 0.39
N GLN A 264 -16.46 -11.33 0.76
CA GLN A 264 -17.00 -12.01 1.93
C GLN A 264 -16.03 -11.93 3.10
N PHE A 265 -16.58 -11.71 4.29
CA PHE A 265 -15.84 -11.75 5.55
C PHE A 265 -15.35 -13.16 5.87
N VAL A 266 -14.07 -13.30 6.20
CA VAL A 266 -13.49 -14.57 6.70
C VAL A 266 -13.24 -14.46 8.20
N ARG A 267 -12.51 -13.41 8.62
CA ARG A 267 -12.24 -13.04 10.02
C ARG A 267 -11.83 -11.57 10.08
N PRO A 268 -11.65 -10.98 11.25
CA PRO A 268 -11.21 -9.58 11.35
C PRO A 268 -10.02 -9.29 10.43
N MET A 269 -10.12 -8.22 9.64
CA MET A 269 -9.16 -7.76 8.63
C MET A 269 -9.00 -8.64 7.39
N ILE A 270 -9.59 -9.84 7.34
CA ILE A 270 -9.36 -10.82 6.27
C ILE A 270 -10.66 -11.11 5.53
N TYR A 271 -10.59 -10.98 4.22
CA TYR A 271 -11.71 -11.16 3.29
C TYR A 271 -11.28 -12.03 2.10
N GLN A 272 -12.26 -12.57 1.39
CA GLN A 272 -12.07 -13.28 0.12
C GLN A 272 -13.11 -12.82 -0.90
N ILE A 273 -12.86 -13.07 -2.18
CA ILE A 273 -13.86 -12.78 -3.22
C ILE A 273 -15.01 -13.80 -3.07
N GLU A 274 -16.25 -13.32 -3.18
CA GLU A 274 -17.43 -14.17 -3.27
C GLU A 274 -17.32 -15.04 -4.53
N GLN A 275 -17.28 -16.34 -4.36
CA GLN A 275 -17.36 -17.26 -5.50
C GLN A 275 -18.79 -17.21 -6.01
N ALA A 276 -18.98 -16.86 -7.29
CA ALA A 276 -20.27 -17.00 -7.92
C ALA A 276 -20.71 -18.48 -7.81
N ASP A 277 -21.78 -18.75 -7.07
CA ASP A 277 -22.31 -20.08 -6.86
C ASP A 277 -22.55 -20.78 -8.21
N ASN A 278 -21.82 -21.85 -8.47
CA ASN A 278 -22.05 -22.79 -9.58
C ASN A 278 -23.34 -23.65 -9.34
N HIS A 279 -24.37 -23.06 -8.75
CA HIS A 279 -25.64 -23.75 -8.50
C HIS A 279 -26.66 -23.66 -9.65
N ALA A 280 -26.23 -23.25 -10.87
CA ALA A 280 -27.13 -23.17 -12.02
C ALA A 280 -27.19 -24.44 -12.91
N ASN A 281 -26.71 -25.61 -12.46
CA ASN A 281 -26.71 -26.82 -13.33
C ASN A 281 -27.23 -28.09 -12.70
N ASN A 282 -28.24 -28.03 -11.81
CA ASN A 282 -28.86 -29.31 -11.33
C ASN A 282 -30.39 -29.35 -11.44
N ASN A 283 -31.04 -28.56 -12.28
CA ASN A 283 -32.48 -28.61 -12.47
C ASN A 283 -32.94 -29.03 -13.89
N ASN A 284 -32.12 -29.76 -14.65
CA ASN A 284 -32.54 -30.24 -15.97
C ASN A 284 -32.35 -31.76 -16.19
N GLN A 285 -32.44 -32.58 -15.14
CA GLN A 285 -32.55 -34.03 -15.28
C GLN A 285 -33.62 -34.60 -14.34
N ARG A 286 -34.84 -34.13 -14.44
CA ARG A 286 -36.06 -34.86 -14.08
C ARG A 286 -37.23 -34.29 -14.88
N GLY A 287 -37.41 -34.79 -16.05
CA GLY A 287 -38.54 -34.63 -16.91
C GLY A 287 -38.57 -35.81 -17.86
#